data_5d531ed2940411afd3af37e8f40afd6d
#
_entry.id   5d531ed2940411afd3af37e8f40afd6d
#
_cell.length_a   1.000
_cell.length_b   1.000
_cell.length_c   1.000
_cell.angle_alpha   90.00
_cell.angle_beta   90.00
_cell.angle_gamma   90.00
#
_symmetry.space_group_name_H-M   'P 1'
#
loop_
_entity.id
_entity.type
_entity.pdbx_description
1 polymer ?
#
loop_
_entity_poly.entity_id
_entity_poly.type
_entity_poly.pdbx_seq_one_letter_code
_entity_poly.pdbx_strand_id
1 'polypeptide(L)'
;MQQNKTVSQQKTINPVYWVPTAYFAMGLPFIAINLVSVFMFKDLGISDTQIAFWTSLIMMPWTLKFLWSPFLEMYRTKKFFVLVTELLSGILFGIVAFSLFFDYFFAISISTMAVIAFSGATHDIACDGVYMAELNKEEQAKYIGVQGAFYNVAKLVANGGLVAMAGALAEYFGAIEGASLEANKGAYSYAWMIIFAVIAAIMVLIGLYHIRMLPSNQIPSTTKKTTSEVGRELVAVIANFFTKKHIFYYICFIILYRLAEGFIMKIAPLFLRASREVGGLGLSLKEI
;
A
#
# COMPACT_ATOMS: atom_id res chain seq x y z
N MET A 1 3.91 -41.01 37.11
CA MET A 1 4.19 -39.58 37.30
C MET A 1 3.99 -38.85 35.99
N GLN A 2 2.79 -38.32 35.74
CA GLN A 2 2.50 -37.49 34.56
C GLN A 2 2.97 -36.07 34.88
N GLN A 3 3.97 -35.61 34.14
CA GLN A 3 4.35 -34.21 34.15
C GLN A 3 3.28 -33.41 33.42
N ASN A 4 2.39 -32.75 34.20
CA ASN A 4 1.58 -31.66 33.73
C ASN A 4 2.51 -30.47 33.37
N LYS A 5 2.92 -30.36 32.10
CA LYS A 5 3.46 -29.12 31.58
C LYS A 5 2.30 -28.13 31.51
N THR A 6 2.23 -27.25 32.50
CA THR A 6 1.41 -26.04 32.47
C THR A 6 1.83 -25.23 31.24
N VAL A 7 1.11 -25.36 30.16
CA VAL A 7 1.18 -24.42 29.03
C VAL A 7 0.71 -23.09 29.59
N SER A 8 1.63 -22.15 29.82
CA SER A 8 1.29 -20.78 30.17
C SER A 8 0.36 -20.27 29.06
N GLN A 9 -0.90 -20.01 29.40
CA GLN A 9 -1.83 -19.34 28.51
C GLN A 9 -1.25 -17.94 28.21
N GLN A 10 -0.51 -17.84 27.12
CA GLN A 10 -0.11 -16.55 26.61
C GLN A 10 -1.39 -15.78 26.28
N LYS A 11 -1.53 -14.60 26.88
CA LYS A 11 -2.69 -13.72 26.76
C LYS A 11 -2.85 -13.35 25.28
N THR A 12 -3.77 -14.02 24.57
CA THR A 12 -4.07 -13.76 23.17
C THR A 12 -4.70 -12.37 23.07
N ILE A 13 -4.10 -11.50 22.28
CA ILE A 13 -4.65 -10.16 22.01
C ILE A 13 -5.89 -10.35 21.15
N ASN A 14 -7.03 -9.77 21.56
CA ASN A 14 -8.29 -9.90 20.83
C ASN A 14 -8.13 -9.34 19.40
N PRO A 15 -8.47 -10.10 18.35
CA PRO A 15 -8.32 -9.71 16.95
C PRO A 15 -9.00 -8.40 16.58
N VAL A 16 -10.08 -8.02 17.26
CA VAL A 16 -10.77 -6.72 17.07
C VAL A 16 -9.82 -5.52 17.20
N TYR A 17 -8.78 -5.62 18.01
CA TYR A 17 -7.85 -4.51 18.24
C TYR A 17 -6.78 -4.36 17.17
N TRP A 18 -6.45 -5.42 16.42
CA TRP A 18 -5.35 -5.34 15.46
C TRP A 18 -5.75 -5.65 14.01
N VAL A 19 -6.72 -6.51 13.76
CA VAL A 19 -7.15 -6.84 12.39
C VAL A 19 -7.61 -5.59 11.62
N PRO A 20 -8.50 -4.72 12.18
CA PRO A 20 -8.93 -3.51 11.48
C PRO A 20 -7.78 -2.59 11.09
N THR A 21 -6.90 -2.29 12.05
CA THR A 21 -5.79 -1.36 11.84
C THR A 21 -4.69 -1.91 10.95
N ALA A 22 -4.43 -3.23 11.00
CA ALA A 22 -3.45 -3.89 10.15
C ALA A 22 -3.88 -3.87 8.67
N TYR A 23 -5.14 -4.13 8.37
CA TYR A 23 -5.63 -4.09 7.00
C TYR A 23 -5.91 -2.67 6.49
N PHE A 24 -6.19 -1.73 7.37
CA PHE A 24 -6.17 -0.30 7.03
C PHE A 24 -4.76 0.14 6.64
N ALA A 25 -3.73 -0.22 7.43
CA ALA A 25 -2.33 0.07 7.12
C ALA A 25 -1.83 -0.63 5.83
N MET A 26 -2.42 -1.75 5.45
CA MET A 26 -2.17 -2.43 4.18
C MET A 26 -2.73 -1.63 2.99
N GLY A 27 -3.96 -1.13 3.11
CA GLY A 27 -4.64 -0.42 2.01
C GLY A 27 -4.12 1.00 1.77
N LEU A 28 -3.73 1.72 2.83
CA LEU A 28 -3.38 3.12 2.73
C LEU A 28 -2.16 3.41 1.82
N PRO A 29 -1.00 2.74 1.98
CA PRO A 29 0.14 2.95 1.08
C PRO A 29 -0.16 2.54 -0.36
N PHE A 30 -0.90 1.46 -0.56
CA PHE A 30 -1.29 1.00 -1.89
C PHE A 30 -2.06 2.08 -2.66
N ILE A 31 -3.10 2.67 -2.05
CA ILE A 31 -3.90 3.71 -2.70
C ILE A 31 -3.15 5.04 -2.76
N ALA A 32 -2.36 5.38 -1.75
CA ALA A 32 -1.55 6.59 -1.78
C ALA A 32 -0.61 6.62 -3.00
N ILE A 33 0.04 5.49 -3.31
CA ILE A 33 0.93 5.39 -4.47
C ILE A 33 0.17 5.21 -5.78
N ASN A 34 -0.91 4.41 -5.79
CA ASN A 34 -1.59 4.04 -7.03
C ASN A 34 -2.50 5.14 -7.57
N LEU A 35 -3.09 5.96 -6.69
CA LEU A 35 -4.12 6.93 -7.06
C LEU A 35 -3.85 8.33 -6.54
N VAL A 36 -3.61 8.52 -5.23
CA VAL A 36 -3.41 9.85 -4.65
C VAL A 36 -2.20 10.55 -5.27
N SER A 37 -1.11 9.82 -5.51
CA SER A 37 0.08 10.36 -6.17
C SER A 37 -0.18 10.81 -7.61
N VAL A 38 -1.12 10.18 -8.31
CA VAL A 38 -1.50 10.56 -9.68
C VAL A 38 -2.09 11.97 -9.69
N PHE A 39 -3.01 12.27 -8.76
CA PHE A 39 -3.56 13.62 -8.61
C PHE A 39 -2.48 14.63 -8.23
N MET A 40 -1.63 14.29 -7.25
CA MET A 40 -0.52 15.15 -6.84
C MET A 40 0.39 15.51 -8.02
N PHE A 41 0.85 14.54 -8.79
CA PHE A 41 1.74 14.78 -9.91
C PHE A 41 1.05 15.57 -11.02
N LYS A 42 -0.24 15.34 -11.27
CA LYS A 42 -1.03 16.10 -12.25
C LYS A 42 -1.14 17.58 -11.84
N ASP A 43 -1.46 17.85 -10.58
CA ASP A 43 -1.58 19.21 -10.04
C ASP A 43 -0.23 19.95 -9.97
N LEU A 44 0.88 19.22 -9.94
CA LEU A 44 2.24 19.76 -9.96
C LEU A 44 2.87 19.85 -11.36
N GLY A 45 2.09 19.56 -12.40
CA GLY A 45 2.50 19.78 -13.80
C GLY A 45 3.30 18.67 -14.44
N ILE A 46 3.29 17.48 -13.86
CA ILE A 46 3.93 16.32 -14.50
C ILE A 46 3.05 15.81 -15.65
N SER A 47 3.66 15.43 -16.76
CA SER A 47 2.93 14.96 -17.94
C SER A 47 2.21 13.63 -17.68
N ASP A 48 1.03 13.45 -18.27
CA ASP A 48 0.20 12.24 -18.09
C ASP A 48 0.95 10.96 -18.46
N THR A 49 1.79 11.02 -19.49
CA THR A 49 2.64 9.89 -19.90
C THR A 49 3.64 9.51 -18.82
N GLN A 50 4.32 10.48 -18.22
CA GLN A 50 5.26 10.23 -17.12
C GLN A 50 4.53 9.69 -15.88
N ILE A 51 3.38 10.27 -15.52
CA ILE A 51 2.56 9.81 -14.40
C ILE A 51 2.17 8.35 -14.62
N ALA A 52 1.53 8.03 -15.75
CA ALA A 52 1.05 6.69 -16.05
C ALA A 52 2.18 5.66 -16.08
N PHE A 53 3.32 5.99 -16.71
CA PHE A 53 4.48 5.10 -16.81
C PHE A 53 5.08 4.80 -15.42
N TRP A 54 5.48 5.84 -14.69
CA TRP A 54 6.20 5.66 -13.43
C TRP A 54 5.32 5.09 -12.32
N THR A 55 4.07 5.57 -12.18
CA THR A 55 3.16 5.03 -11.16
C THR A 55 2.74 3.59 -11.47
N SER A 56 2.75 3.16 -12.73
CA SER A 56 2.54 1.75 -13.05
C SER A 56 3.76 0.89 -12.75
N LEU A 57 4.96 1.39 -13.04
CA LEU A 57 6.21 0.67 -12.80
C LEU A 57 6.44 0.44 -11.30
N ILE A 58 6.22 1.44 -10.46
CA ILE A 58 6.40 1.31 -9.00
C ILE A 58 5.36 0.41 -8.33
N MET A 59 4.30 -0.01 -9.03
CA MET A 59 3.34 -1.00 -8.54
C MET A 59 3.81 -2.45 -8.71
N MET A 60 4.90 -2.69 -9.47
CA MET A 60 5.41 -4.05 -9.72
C MET A 60 5.72 -4.87 -8.46
N PRO A 61 6.22 -4.32 -7.33
CA PRO A 61 6.47 -5.10 -6.13
C PRO A 61 5.24 -5.87 -5.64
N TRP A 62 4.03 -5.31 -5.71
CA TRP A 62 2.82 -6.05 -5.32
C TRP A 62 2.53 -7.26 -6.20
N THR A 63 2.90 -7.18 -7.48
CA THR A 63 2.77 -8.32 -8.41
C THR A 63 3.88 -9.36 -8.18
N LEU A 64 5.09 -8.91 -7.88
CA LEU A 64 6.27 -9.76 -7.76
C LEU A 64 6.55 -10.23 -6.33
N LYS A 65 5.73 -9.88 -5.34
CA LYS A 65 5.96 -10.19 -3.92
C LYS A 65 6.16 -11.68 -3.62
N PHE A 66 5.64 -12.57 -4.46
CA PHE A 66 5.84 -14.01 -4.33
C PHE A 66 7.32 -14.43 -4.45
N LEU A 67 8.16 -13.63 -5.12
CA LEU A 67 9.59 -13.92 -5.29
C LEU A 67 10.37 -13.87 -3.97
N TRP A 68 10.00 -12.99 -3.05
CA TRP A 68 10.69 -12.86 -1.75
C TRP A 68 9.85 -13.31 -0.55
N SER A 69 8.60 -13.66 -0.75
CA SER A 69 7.73 -14.16 0.33
C SER A 69 8.34 -15.33 1.11
N PRO A 70 8.94 -16.37 0.47
CA PRO A 70 9.53 -17.49 1.19
C PRO A 70 10.72 -17.08 2.09
N PHE A 71 11.46 -16.04 1.69
CA PHE A 71 12.61 -15.58 2.48
C PHE A 71 12.18 -14.88 3.77
N LEU A 72 11.00 -14.25 3.82
CA LEU A 72 10.48 -13.65 5.04
C LEU A 72 10.21 -14.68 6.14
N GLU A 73 10.00 -15.95 5.76
CA GLU A 73 9.79 -17.05 6.70
C GLU A 73 11.07 -17.48 7.43
N MET A 74 12.23 -17.18 6.83
CA MET A 74 13.53 -17.64 7.33
C MET A 74 14.11 -16.75 8.43
N TYR A 75 13.74 -15.46 8.48
CA TYR A 75 14.52 -14.53 9.28
C TYR A 75 13.70 -14.02 10.43
N ARG A 76 12.93 -13.42 10.73
CA ARG A 76 12.28 -12.81 11.89
C ARG A 76 10.81 -13.25 12.00
N THR A 77 10.15 -12.79 13.05
CA THR A 77 8.71 -12.98 13.18
C THR A 77 7.96 -12.11 12.18
N LYS A 78 6.75 -12.51 11.79
CA LYS A 78 5.87 -11.71 10.92
C LYS A 78 5.58 -10.34 11.53
N LYS A 79 5.34 -10.28 12.84
CA LYS A 79 5.18 -9.03 13.58
C LYS A 79 6.34 -8.05 13.33
N PHE A 80 7.58 -8.54 13.36
CA PHE A 80 8.76 -7.68 13.10
C PHE A 80 8.66 -7.00 11.73
N PHE A 81 8.31 -7.76 10.68
CA PHE A 81 8.17 -7.19 9.35
C PHE A 81 7.01 -6.20 9.24
N VAL A 82 5.86 -6.50 9.87
CA VAL A 82 4.73 -5.54 9.90
C VAL A 82 5.18 -4.21 10.50
N LEU A 83 5.80 -4.24 11.69
CA LEU A 83 6.24 -3.03 12.38
C LEU A 83 7.29 -2.23 11.57
N VAL A 84 8.28 -2.92 11.05
CA VAL A 84 9.34 -2.27 10.26
C VAL A 84 8.77 -1.63 9.00
N THR A 85 7.89 -2.32 8.29
CA THR A 85 7.31 -1.79 7.05
C THR A 85 6.34 -0.63 7.29
N GLU A 86 5.56 -0.65 8.37
CA GLU A 86 4.69 0.47 8.76
C GLU A 86 5.48 1.72 9.11
N LEU A 87 6.47 1.59 9.99
CA LEU A 87 7.32 2.72 10.40
C LEU A 87 8.17 3.25 9.25
N LEU A 88 8.75 2.35 8.45
CA LEU A 88 9.52 2.72 7.27
C LEU A 88 8.64 3.47 6.25
N SER A 89 7.44 2.94 5.94
CA SER A 89 6.52 3.60 5.02
C SER A 89 6.10 4.97 5.55
N GLY A 90 5.86 5.11 6.85
CA GLY A 90 5.55 6.39 7.47
C GLY A 90 6.69 7.41 7.30
N ILE A 91 7.93 7.03 7.60
CA ILE A 91 9.11 7.90 7.40
C ILE A 91 9.25 8.28 5.92
N LEU A 92 9.11 7.32 5.03
CA LEU A 92 9.25 7.55 3.58
C LEU A 92 8.14 8.46 3.03
N PHE A 93 6.89 8.36 3.48
CA PHE A 93 5.85 9.33 3.13
C PHE A 93 6.18 10.74 3.64
N GLY A 94 6.83 10.87 4.81
CA GLY A 94 7.38 12.12 5.28
C GLY A 94 8.45 12.70 4.34
N ILE A 95 9.32 11.83 3.78
CA ILE A 95 10.31 12.24 2.77
C ILE A 95 9.60 12.69 1.48
N VAL A 96 8.55 12.00 1.04
CA VAL A 96 7.73 12.45 -0.12
C VAL A 96 7.15 13.84 0.16
N ALA A 97 6.54 14.04 1.33
CA ALA A 97 6.02 15.36 1.71
C ALA A 97 7.09 16.44 1.65
N PHE A 98 8.25 16.18 2.24
CA PHE A 98 9.37 17.13 2.26
C PHE A 98 9.97 17.37 0.88
N SER A 99 9.94 16.37 -0.01
CA SER A 99 10.50 16.51 -1.36
C SER A 99 9.83 17.59 -2.19
N LEU A 100 8.57 17.94 -1.89
CA LEU A 100 7.80 18.93 -2.63
C LEU A 100 8.33 20.39 -2.49
N PHE A 101 9.31 20.60 -1.62
CA PHE A 101 10.05 21.85 -1.54
C PHE A 101 11.16 22.00 -2.60
N PHE A 102 11.51 20.94 -3.31
CA PHE A 102 12.64 20.92 -4.22
C PHE A 102 12.21 20.86 -5.68
N ASP A 103 12.97 21.43 -6.59
CA ASP A 103 12.71 21.37 -8.03
C ASP A 103 12.73 19.93 -8.57
N TYR A 104 13.54 19.06 -7.97
CA TYR A 104 13.65 17.64 -8.33
C TYR A 104 12.64 16.74 -7.61
N PHE A 105 11.54 17.31 -7.08
CA PHE A 105 10.55 16.58 -6.28
C PHE A 105 10.03 15.31 -6.96
N PHE A 106 9.82 15.34 -8.27
CA PHE A 106 9.28 14.20 -9.01
C PHE A 106 10.21 12.98 -8.91
N ALA A 107 11.51 13.15 -9.18
CA ALA A 107 12.48 12.06 -9.10
C ALA A 107 12.62 11.54 -7.67
N ILE A 108 12.66 12.42 -6.67
CA ILE A 108 12.73 12.05 -5.26
C ILE A 108 11.46 11.29 -4.84
N SER A 109 10.28 11.81 -5.18
CA SER A 109 9.00 11.18 -4.85
C SER A 109 8.87 9.79 -5.47
N ILE A 110 9.14 9.64 -6.77
CA ILE A 110 9.06 8.34 -7.48
C ILE A 110 10.05 7.33 -6.87
N SER A 111 11.30 7.73 -6.63
CA SER A 111 12.29 6.84 -6.03
C SER A 111 11.89 6.40 -4.62
N THR A 112 11.40 7.34 -3.82
CA THR A 112 10.93 7.06 -2.46
C THR A 112 9.68 6.18 -2.47
N MET A 113 8.72 6.45 -3.37
CA MET A 113 7.52 5.65 -3.54
C MET A 113 7.82 4.22 -4.03
N ALA A 114 8.88 4.02 -4.81
CA ALA A 114 9.33 2.67 -5.18
C ALA A 114 9.77 1.86 -3.95
N VAL A 115 10.45 2.48 -3.00
CA VAL A 115 10.82 1.84 -1.72
C VAL A 115 9.57 1.58 -0.86
N ILE A 116 8.63 2.55 -0.81
CA ILE A 116 7.34 2.34 -0.11
C ILE A 116 6.56 1.19 -0.74
N ALA A 117 6.56 1.06 -2.06
CA ALA A 117 5.89 -0.03 -2.77
C ALA A 117 6.46 -1.40 -2.38
N PHE A 118 7.80 -1.51 -2.30
CA PHE A 118 8.46 -2.73 -1.84
C PHE A 118 8.15 -3.01 -0.36
N SER A 119 8.16 -1.97 0.48
CA SER A 119 7.78 -2.04 1.89
C SER A 119 6.31 -2.49 2.05
N GLY A 120 5.38 -1.89 1.30
CA GLY A 120 3.96 -2.23 1.33
C GLY A 120 3.67 -3.66 0.86
N ALA A 121 4.30 -4.10 -0.23
CA ALA A 121 4.18 -5.47 -0.68
C ALA A 121 4.73 -6.50 0.34
N THR A 122 5.77 -6.12 1.07
CA THR A 122 6.33 -6.93 2.19
C THR A 122 5.39 -6.90 3.40
N HIS A 123 4.78 -5.75 3.70
CA HIS A 123 3.76 -5.61 4.74
C HIS A 123 2.58 -6.54 4.49
N ASP A 124 2.05 -6.60 3.25
CA ASP A 124 0.95 -7.50 2.88
C ASP A 124 1.27 -8.95 3.25
N ILE A 125 2.45 -9.46 2.83
CA ILE A 125 2.87 -10.83 3.12
C ILE A 125 2.94 -11.06 4.64
N ALA A 126 3.54 -10.12 5.36
CA ALA A 126 3.73 -10.24 6.80
C ALA A 126 2.41 -10.15 7.57
N CYS A 127 1.51 -9.23 7.19
CA CYS A 127 0.22 -9.04 7.80
C CYS A 127 -0.69 -10.26 7.61
N ASP A 128 -0.78 -10.78 6.39
CA ASP A 128 -1.51 -12.03 6.10
C ASP A 128 -0.88 -13.21 6.86
N GLY A 129 0.44 -13.22 7.00
CA GLY A 129 1.14 -14.22 7.79
C GLY A 129 0.81 -14.17 9.28
N VAL A 130 0.67 -12.97 9.88
CA VAL A 130 0.18 -12.81 11.27
C VAL A 130 -1.25 -13.30 11.38
N TYR A 131 -2.12 -12.88 10.45
CA TYR A 131 -3.54 -13.27 10.44
C TYR A 131 -3.72 -14.80 10.41
N MET A 132 -3.00 -15.47 9.52
CA MET A 132 -3.08 -16.94 9.41
C MET A 132 -2.46 -17.70 10.58
N ALA A 133 -1.43 -17.14 11.22
CA ALA A 133 -0.72 -17.81 12.31
C ALA A 133 -1.39 -17.63 13.69
N GLU A 134 -2.02 -16.47 13.91
CA GLU A 134 -2.57 -16.09 15.21
C GLU A 134 -4.06 -16.42 15.34
N LEU A 135 -4.79 -16.61 14.25
CA LEU A 135 -6.22 -16.91 14.24
C LEU A 135 -6.48 -18.36 13.84
N ASN A 136 -7.36 -19.03 14.59
CA ASN A 136 -7.88 -20.32 14.19
C ASN A 136 -8.88 -20.18 13.02
N LYS A 137 -9.29 -21.30 12.41
CA LYS A 137 -10.17 -21.29 11.22
C LYS A 137 -11.50 -20.57 11.44
N GLU A 138 -12.08 -20.68 12.63
CA GLU A 138 -13.35 -20.02 12.96
C GLU A 138 -13.16 -18.52 13.09
N GLU A 139 -12.09 -18.09 13.75
CA GLU A 139 -11.72 -16.67 13.85
C GLU A 139 -11.36 -16.08 12.48
N GLN A 140 -10.60 -16.80 11.65
CA GLN A 140 -10.31 -16.36 10.28
C GLN A 140 -11.62 -16.15 9.49
N ALA A 141 -12.55 -17.09 9.55
CA ALA A 141 -13.86 -16.94 8.89
C ALA A 141 -14.67 -15.76 9.45
N LYS A 142 -14.60 -15.50 10.76
CA LYS A 142 -15.29 -14.38 11.40
C LYS A 142 -14.72 -13.03 10.99
N TYR A 143 -13.39 -12.90 10.88
CA TYR A 143 -12.70 -11.62 10.64
C TYR A 143 -12.39 -11.34 9.17
N ILE A 144 -12.64 -12.26 8.23
CA ILE A 144 -12.37 -12.03 6.80
C ILE A 144 -13.17 -10.84 6.22
N GLY A 145 -14.40 -10.65 6.69
CA GLY A 145 -15.21 -9.49 6.31
C GLY A 145 -14.65 -8.17 6.85
N VAL A 146 -14.13 -8.19 8.09
CA VAL A 146 -13.48 -7.03 8.73
C VAL A 146 -12.19 -6.67 8.00
N GLN A 147 -11.39 -7.67 7.62
CA GLN A 147 -10.20 -7.52 6.79
C GLN A 147 -10.49 -6.74 5.51
N GLY A 148 -11.45 -7.22 4.71
CA GLY A 148 -11.83 -6.58 3.45
C GLY A 148 -12.46 -5.19 3.68
N ALA A 149 -13.28 -5.04 4.71
CA ALA A 149 -13.91 -3.76 5.03
C ALA A 149 -12.88 -2.68 5.35
N PHE A 150 -11.93 -2.94 6.25
CA PHE A 150 -10.93 -1.93 6.64
C PHE A 150 -9.90 -1.64 5.56
N TYR A 151 -9.57 -2.62 4.71
CA TYR A 151 -8.80 -2.36 3.50
C TYR A 151 -9.54 -1.38 2.57
N ASN A 152 -10.85 -1.54 2.39
CA ASN A 152 -11.65 -0.61 1.59
C ASN A 152 -11.90 0.74 2.28
N VAL A 153 -12.01 0.78 3.62
CA VAL A 153 -12.05 2.04 4.38
C VAL A 153 -10.78 2.86 4.13
N ALA A 154 -9.60 2.22 4.11
CA ALA A 154 -8.35 2.91 3.77
C ALA A 154 -8.41 3.54 2.36
N LYS A 155 -8.99 2.83 1.39
CA LYS A 155 -9.19 3.38 0.02
C LYS A 155 -10.13 4.59 0.02
N LEU A 156 -11.25 4.51 0.74
CA LEU A 156 -12.21 5.63 0.83
C LEU A 156 -11.59 6.83 1.53
N VAL A 157 -10.86 6.62 2.62
CA VAL A 157 -10.15 7.68 3.34
C VAL A 157 -9.10 8.33 2.44
N ALA A 158 -8.28 7.53 1.75
CA ALA A 158 -7.22 8.07 0.91
C ALA A 158 -7.76 8.78 -0.34
N ASN A 159 -8.63 8.13 -1.10
CA ASN A 159 -9.13 8.67 -2.37
C ASN A 159 -10.22 9.73 -2.17
N GLY A 160 -11.18 9.49 -1.29
CA GLY A 160 -12.25 10.47 -1.01
C GLY A 160 -11.79 11.55 -0.02
N GLY A 161 -11.43 11.14 1.21
CA GLY A 161 -11.14 12.08 2.29
C GLY A 161 -9.89 12.92 2.05
N LEU A 162 -8.74 12.27 1.79
CA LEU A 162 -7.46 13.00 1.66
C LEU A 162 -7.38 13.79 0.36
N VAL A 163 -7.94 13.31 -0.75
CA VAL A 163 -7.98 14.04 -2.03
C VAL A 163 -8.89 15.28 -1.90
N ALA A 164 -10.09 15.13 -1.31
CA ALA A 164 -10.96 16.28 -1.06
C ALA A 164 -10.31 17.30 -0.10
N MET A 165 -9.61 16.83 0.93
CA MET A 165 -8.84 17.70 1.83
C MET A 165 -7.70 18.41 1.08
N ALA A 166 -7.03 17.76 0.13
CA ALA A 166 -6.02 18.41 -0.72
C ALA A 166 -6.62 19.60 -1.51
N GLY A 167 -7.82 19.40 -2.09
CA GLY A 167 -8.55 20.47 -2.78
C GLY A 167 -8.88 21.65 -1.86
N ALA A 168 -9.41 21.36 -0.66
CA ALA A 168 -9.73 22.39 0.32
C ALA A 168 -8.49 23.17 0.81
N LEU A 169 -7.38 22.45 1.03
CA LEU A 169 -6.11 23.06 1.41
C LEU A 169 -5.52 23.92 0.26
N ALA A 170 -5.62 23.44 -0.98
CA ALA A 170 -5.14 24.20 -2.13
C ALA A 170 -5.87 25.54 -2.25
N GLU A 171 -7.20 25.56 -2.09
CA GLU A 171 -7.98 26.81 -2.05
C GLU A 171 -7.57 27.70 -0.87
N TYR A 172 -7.39 27.11 0.31
CA TYR A 172 -6.94 27.85 1.50
C TYR A 172 -5.56 28.51 1.27
N PHE A 173 -4.67 27.87 0.52
CA PHE A 173 -3.37 28.39 0.14
C PHE A 173 -3.41 29.30 -1.10
N GLY A 174 -4.59 29.64 -1.61
CA GLY A 174 -4.77 30.62 -2.67
C GLY A 174 -4.85 30.05 -4.07
N ALA A 175 -5.13 28.76 -4.25
CA ALA A 175 -5.43 28.22 -5.57
C ALA A 175 -6.74 28.83 -6.10
N ILE A 176 -6.69 29.33 -7.33
CA ILE A 176 -7.82 30.00 -8.00
C ILE A 176 -8.35 29.06 -9.08
N GLU A 177 -9.65 28.76 -9.01
CA GLU A 177 -10.31 27.94 -10.02
C GLU A 177 -10.23 28.61 -11.40
N GLY A 178 -9.87 27.83 -12.42
CA GLY A 178 -9.68 28.32 -13.79
C GLY A 178 -8.37 29.06 -14.04
N ALA A 179 -7.54 29.32 -13.03
CA ALA A 179 -6.20 29.86 -13.23
C ALA A 179 -5.25 28.82 -13.83
N SER A 180 -4.14 29.30 -14.42
CA SER A 180 -3.13 28.41 -14.98
C SER A 180 -2.51 27.49 -13.91
N LEU A 181 -2.04 26.32 -14.34
CA LEU A 181 -1.35 25.37 -13.47
C LEU A 181 -0.16 26.02 -12.75
N GLU A 182 0.61 26.84 -13.49
CA GLU A 182 1.79 27.51 -12.94
C GLU A 182 1.42 28.52 -11.83
N ALA A 183 0.29 29.24 -11.97
CA ALA A 183 -0.20 30.15 -10.94
C ALA A 183 -0.61 29.42 -9.66
N ASN A 184 -1.16 28.21 -9.78
CA ASN A 184 -1.65 27.42 -8.65
C ASN A 184 -0.61 26.44 -8.06
N LYS A 185 0.54 26.27 -8.71
CA LYS A 185 1.54 25.25 -8.35
C LYS A 185 2.02 25.36 -6.91
N GLY A 186 2.25 26.55 -6.41
CA GLY A 186 2.65 26.78 -5.01
C GLY A 186 1.59 26.33 -4.02
N ALA A 187 0.32 26.66 -4.25
CA ALA A 187 -0.80 26.28 -3.41
C ALA A 187 -0.98 24.75 -3.38
N TYR A 188 -0.90 24.11 -4.55
CA TYR A 188 -0.95 22.63 -4.63
C TYR A 188 0.25 21.96 -3.96
N SER A 189 1.47 22.53 -4.08
CA SER A 189 2.64 21.97 -3.39
C SER A 189 2.46 21.93 -1.87
N TYR A 190 1.98 23.04 -1.26
CA TYR A 190 1.68 23.07 0.17
C TYR A 190 0.55 22.12 0.57
N ALA A 191 -0.52 22.07 -0.22
CA ALA A 191 -1.64 21.18 0.04
C ALA A 191 -1.19 19.70 0.03
N TRP A 192 -0.52 19.27 -1.02
CA TRP A 192 -0.05 17.88 -1.15
C TRP A 192 1.03 17.53 -0.12
N MET A 193 1.89 18.47 0.26
CA MET A 193 2.84 18.27 1.35
C MET A 193 2.12 17.91 2.65
N ILE A 194 1.06 18.63 3.01
CA ILE A 194 0.28 18.34 4.22
C ILE A 194 -0.39 16.97 4.10
N ILE A 195 -0.95 16.63 2.93
CA ILE A 195 -1.60 15.32 2.73
C ILE A 195 -0.61 14.17 2.94
N PHE A 196 0.58 14.22 2.34
CA PHE A 196 1.58 13.17 2.51
C PHE A 196 2.17 13.15 3.93
N ALA A 197 2.27 14.29 4.60
CA ALA A 197 2.62 14.37 6.02
C ALA A 197 1.55 13.72 6.92
N VAL A 198 0.26 13.89 6.60
CA VAL A 198 -0.85 13.23 7.30
C VAL A 198 -0.78 11.71 7.10
N ILE A 199 -0.55 11.24 5.86
CA ILE A 199 -0.37 9.80 5.58
C ILE A 199 0.82 9.26 6.38
N ALA A 200 1.94 9.98 6.41
CA ALA A 200 3.12 9.63 7.20
C ALA A 200 2.79 9.49 8.69
N ALA A 201 2.09 10.48 9.26
CA ALA A 201 1.68 10.46 10.66
C ALA A 201 0.75 9.27 10.96
N ILE A 202 -0.23 8.99 10.12
CA ILE A 202 -1.14 7.84 10.28
C ILE A 202 -0.34 6.54 10.30
N MET A 203 0.59 6.32 9.35
CA MET A 203 1.38 5.09 9.29
C MET A 203 2.29 4.93 10.51
N VAL A 204 2.94 6.01 10.97
CA VAL A 204 3.77 5.98 12.18
C VAL A 204 2.92 5.67 13.43
N LEU A 205 1.77 6.32 13.59
CA LEU A 205 0.87 6.10 14.71
C LEU A 205 0.34 4.66 14.76
N ILE A 206 -0.02 4.09 13.60
CA ILE A 206 -0.43 2.68 13.52
C ILE A 206 0.75 1.77 13.87
N GLY A 207 1.94 2.01 13.34
CA GLY A 207 3.14 1.24 13.67
C GLY A 207 3.44 1.27 15.19
N LEU A 208 3.37 2.44 15.83
CA LEU A 208 3.53 2.58 17.28
C LEU A 208 2.43 1.83 18.06
N TYR A 209 1.18 1.90 17.61
CA TYR A 209 0.07 1.15 18.17
C TYR A 209 0.30 -0.36 18.08
N HIS A 210 0.78 -0.85 16.94
CA HIS A 210 1.03 -2.27 16.68
C HIS A 210 2.22 -2.84 17.48
N ILE A 211 3.12 -2.00 18.00
CA ILE A 211 4.17 -2.48 18.92
C ILE A 211 3.53 -3.25 20.07
N ARG A 212 2.39 -2.75 20.61
CA ARG A 212 1.68 -3.35 21.74
C ARG A 212 0.51 -4.24 21.34
N MET A 213 -0.22 -3.88 20.30
CA MET A 213 -1.50 -4.50 19.96
C MET A 213 -1.41 -5.60 18.90
N LEU A 214 -0.28 -5.74 18.19
CA LEU A 214 -0.11 -6.86 17.29
C LEU A 214 0.41 -8.09 18.05
N PRO A 215 -0.19 -9.28 17.91
CA PRO A 215 0.25 -10.48 18.60
C PRO A 215 1.63 -10.94 18.10
N SER A 216 2.37 -11.66 18.94
CA SER A 216 3.73 -12.13 18.62
C SER A 216 3.97 -13.57 19.06
N ASN A 217 2.92 -14.41 19.07
CA ASN A 217 3.04 -15.81 19.50
C ASN A 217 3.76 -16.70 18.48
N GLN A 218 4.21 -16.14 17.36
CA GLN A 218 4.92 -16.89 16.33
C GLN A 218 6.27 -17.37 16.86
N ILE A 219 6.40 -18.67 16.98
CA ILE A 219 7.70 -19.32 17.19
C ILE A 219 8.44 -19.21 15.84
N PRO A 220 9.65 -18.63 15.82
CA PRO A 220 10.47 -18.66 14.60
C PRO A 220 10.57 -20.09 14.11
N SER A 221 10.38 -20.34 12.81
CA SER A 221 10.44 -21.70 12.28
C SER A 221 11.75 -22.36 12.68
N THR A 222 11.67 -23.49 13.36
CA THR A 222 12.83 -24.24 13.86
C THR A 222 13.59 -24.94 12.74
N THR A 223 13.02 -25.03 11.55
CA THR A 223 13.66 -25.56 10.34
C THR A 223 14.53 -24.49 9.71
N LYS A 224 15.81 -24.51 10.04
CA LYS A 224 16.83 -23.64 9.40
C LYS A 224 17.07 -24.14 7.96
N LYS A 225 16.18 -23.82 7.03
CA LYS A 225 16.47 -23.98 5.61
C LYS A 225 17.54 -22.98 5.19
N THR A 226 18.46 -23.39 4.35
CA THR A 226 19.42 -22.47 3.75
C THR A 226 18.76 -21.63 2.66
N THR A 227 19.31 -20.46 2.37
CA THR A 227 18.82 -19.58 1.29
C THR A 227 18.77 -20.31 -0.07
N SER A 228 19.74 -21.20 -0.32
CA SER A 228 19.80 -22.02 -1.52
C SER A 228 18.65 -23.03 -1.60
N GLU A 229 18.30 -23.67 -0.49
CA GLU A 229 17.16 -24.60 -0.43
C GLU A 229 15.83 -23.89 -0.69
N VAL A 230 15.62 -22.74 -0.07
CA VAL A 230 14.42 -21.91 -0.30
C VAL A 230 14.35 -21.43 -1.74
N GLY A 231 15.46 -20.97 -2.33
CA GLY A 231 15.51 -20.60 -3.74
C GLY A 231 15.16 -21.75 -4.68
N ARG A 232 15.67 -22.97 -4.42
CA ARG A 232 15.35 -24.15 -5.21
C ARG A 232 13.88 -24.56 -5.06
N GLU A 233 13.32 -24.50 -3.86
CA GLU A 233 11.90 -24.76 -3.64
C GLU A 233 11.02 -23.75 -4.37
N LEU A 234 11.37 -22.46 -4.34
CA LEU A 234 10.66 -21.41 -5.08
C LEU A 234 10.64 -21.69 -6.59
N VAL A 235 11.79 -22.01 -7.17
CA VAL A 235 11.89 -22.40 -8.58
C VAL A 235 11.04 -23.62 -8.89
N ALA A 236 11.07 -24.64 -8.03
CA ALA A 236 10.26 -25.85 -8.19
C ALA A 236 8.75 -25.54 -8.12
N VAL A 237 8.31 -24.67 -7.21
CA VAL A 237 6.91 -24.25 -7.10
C VAL A 237 6.47 -23.47 -8.35
N ILE A 238 7.30 -22.54 -8.85
CA ILE A 238 7.02 -21.79 -10.08
C ILE A 238 6.94 -22.74 -11.29
N ALA A 239 7.90 -23.64 -11.44
CA ALA A 239 7.90 -24.62 -12.52
C ALA A 239 6.63 -25.49 -12.47
N ASN A 240 6.29 -26.01 -11.29
CA ASN A 240 5.08 -26.82 -11.09
C ASN A 240 3.78 -26.04 -11.35
N PHE A 241 3.77 -24.72 -11.07
CA PHE A 241 2.63 -23.87 -11.41
C PHE A 241 2.34 -23.88 -12.91
N PHE A 242 3.37 -23.73 -13.76
CA PHE A 242 3.24 -23.71 -15.22
C PHE A 242 2.93 -25.06 -15.86
N THR A 243 3.09 -26.17 -15.11
CA THR A 243 2.69 -27.53 -15.58
C THR A 243 1.22 -27.86 -15.33
N LYS A 244 0.49 -26.99 -14.60
CA LYS A 244 -0.93 -27.24 -14.32
C LYS A 244 -1.76 -27.21 -15.59
N LYS A 245 -2.74 -28.13 -15.68
CA LYS A 245 -3.67 -28.23 -16.81
C LYS A 245 -4.39 -26.89 -17.03
N HIS A 246 -4.40 -26.42 -18.27
CA HIS A 246 -5.06 -25.17 -18.69
C HIS A 246 -4.51 -23.88 -18.06
N ILE A 247 -3.30 -23.87 -17.49
CA ILE A 247 -2.75 -22.70 -16.78
C ILE A 247 -2.69 -21.45 -17.65
N PHE A 248 -2.34 -21.58 -18.93
CA PHE A 248 -2.30 -20.45 -19.86
C PHE A 248 -3.68 -19.84 -20.11
N TYR A 249 -4.74 -20.66 -20.17
CA TYR A 249 -6.12 -20.18 -20.26
C TYR A 249 -6.48 -19.33 -19.04
N TYR A 250 -6.16 -19.81 -17.82
CA TYR A 250 -6.43 -19.07 -16.60
C TYR A 250 -5.60 -17.79 -16.51
N ILE A 251 -4.34 -17.81 -16.93
CA ILE A 251 -3.50 -16.61 -16.97
C ILE A 251 -4.09 -15.57 -17.94
N CYS A 252 -4.44 -15.96 -19.17
CA CYS A 252 -5.06 -15.08 -20.15
C CYS A 252 -6.38 -14.51 -19.62
N PHE A 253 -7.24 -15.33 -19.01
CA PHE A 253 -8.49 -14.89 -18.41
C PHE A 253 -8.25 -13.85 -17.31
N ILE A 254 -7.32 -14.09 -16.38
CA ILE A 254 -7.00 -13.16 -15.29
C ILE A 254 -6.46 -11.84 -15.85
N ILE A 255 -5.56 -11.90 -16.84
CA ILE A 255 -5.00 -10.69 -17.46
C ILE A 255 -6.12 -9.87 -18.12
N LEU A 256 -6.95 -10.49 -18.95
CA LEU A 256 -8.05 -9.79 -19.64
C LEU A 256 -9.08 -9.22 -18.66
N TYR A 257 -9.42 -9.97 -17.62
CA TYR A 257 -10.35 -9.52 -16.57
C TYR A 257 -9.82 -8.30 -15.81
N ARG A 258 -8.52 -8.30 -15.47
CA ARG A 258 -7.87 -7.21 -14.74
C ARG A 258 -7.47 -6.03 -15.60
N LEU A 259 -7.36 -6.23 -16.91
CA LEU A 259 -6.89 -5.19 -17.84
C LEU A 259 -7.77 -3.93 -17.78
N ALA A 260 -9.09 -4.10 -17.82
CA ALA A 260 -10.06 -3.00 -17.78
C ALA A 260 -9.96 -2.22 -16.46
N GLU A 261 -9.88 -2.92 -15.31
CA GLU A 261 -9.69 -2.29 -14.00
C GLU A 261 -8.39 -1.51 -13.94
N GLY A 262 -7.28 -2.09 -14.43
CA GLY A 262 -5.97 -1.45 -14.46
C GLY A 262 -5.96 -0.17 -15.29
N PHE A 263 -6.59 -0.15 -16.45
CA PHE A 263 -6.74 1.05 -17.27
C PHE A 263 -7.57 2.13 -16.59
N ILE A 264 -8.74 1.77 -16.04
CA ILE A 264 -9.61 2.72 -15.36
C ILE A 264 -8.87 3.38 -14.19
N MET A 265 -8.19 2.61 -13.36
CA MET A 265 -7.45 3.15 -12.20
C MET A 265 -6.36 4.16 -12.57
N LYS A 266 -5.81 4.08 -13.79
CA LYS A 266 -4.73 4.99 -14.25
C LYS A 266 -5.25 6.15 -15.09
N ILE A 267 -6.22 5.90 -15.96
CA ILE A 267 -6.68 6.89 -16.94
C ILE A 267 -7.80 7.76 -16.39
N ALA A 268 -8.71 7.19 -15.57
CA ALA A 268 -9.83 7.95 -15.04
C ALA A 268 -9.40 9.19 -14.23
N PRO A 269 -8.44 9.13 -13.29
CA PRO A 269 -7.99 10.32 -12.56
C PRO A 269 -7.47 11.42 -13.49
N LEU A 270 -6.69 11.03 -14.50
CA LEU A 270 -6.13 11.97 -15.48
C LEU A 270 -7.24 12.63 -16.31
N PHE A 271 -8.21 11.83 -16.78
CA PHE A 271 -9.37 12.31 -17.54
C PHE A 271 -10.28 13.22 -16.72
N LEU A 272 -10.55 12.87 -15.47
CA LEU A 272 -11.37 13.69 -14.57
C LEU A 272 -10.76 15.08 -14.33
N ARG A 273 -9.43 15.16 -14.20
CA ARG A 273 -8.68 16.41 -13.93
C ARG A 273 -8.31 17.19 -15.20
N ALA A 274 -8.23 16.57 -16.36
CA ALA A 274 -7.88 17.25 -17.60
C ALA A 274 -8.92 18.32 -17.95
N SER A 275 -8.48 19.46 -18.48
CA SER A 275 -9.39 20.54 -18.87
C SER A 275 -10.33 20.10 -20.00
N ARG A 276 -11.50 20.74 -20.08
CA ARG A 276 -12.49 20.48 -21.14
C ARG A 276 -11.95 20.79 -22.54
N GLU A 277 -11.02 21.71 -22.65
CA GLU A 277 -10.38 22.08 -23.91
C GLU A 277 -9.56 20.95 -24.54
N VAL A 278 -9.00 20.08 -23.72
CA VAL A 278 -8.26 18.89 -24.16
C VAL A 278 -9.09 17.60 -24.07
N GLY A 279 -10.42 17.72 -23.89
CA GLY A 279 -11.35 16.60 -23.89
C GLY A 279 -11.57 15.93 -22.54
N GLY A 280 -11.06 16.49 -21.44
CA GLY A 280 -11.31 16.02 -20.08
C GLY A 280 -12.60 16.58 -19.47
N LEU A 281 -12.86 16.29 -18.19
CA LEU A 281 -14.02 16.82 -17.47
C LEU A 281 -13.74 18.11 -16.71
N GLY A 282 -12.50 18.43 -16.39
CA GLY A 282 -12.07 19.62 -15.67
C GLY A 282 -12.58 19.70 -14.23
N LEU A 283 -12.73 18.53 -13.57
CA LEU A 283 -13.24 18.48 -12.20
C LEU A 283 -12.19 18.96 -11.19
N SER A 284 -12.65 19.63 -10.16
CA SER A 284 -11.84 19.98 -9.00
C SER A 284 -11.57 18.74 -8.13
N LEU A 285 -10.57 18.82 -7.24
CA LEU A 285 -10.28 17.73 -6.30
C LEU A 285 -11.40 17.45 -5.30
N LYS A 286 -12.33 18.43 -5.11
CA LYS A 286 -13.48 18.26 -4.23
C LYS A 286 -14.64 17.51 -4.90
N GLU A 287 -14.69 17.54 -6.23
CA GLU A 287 -15.74 16.90 -7.02
C GLU A 287 -15.40 15.45 -7.38
N ILE A 288 -14.16 15.04 -7.20
CA ILE A 288 -13.66 13.68 -7.42
C ILE A 288 -13.70 12.86 -6.12
#